data_72437eeb1859cf8b48db987e9ebc905f
#
_entry.id   72437eeb1859cf8b48db987e9ebc905f
#
_cell.length_a   1.000
_cell.length_b   1.000
_cell.length_c   1.000
_cell.angle_alpha   90.00
_cell.angle_beta   90.00
_cell.angle_gamma   90.00
#
_symmetry.space_group_name_H-M   'P 1'
#
loop_
_entity.id
_entity.type
_entity.pdbx_description
1 polymer ?
#
loop_
_entity_poly.entity_id
_entity_poly.type
_entity_poly.pdbx_seq_one_letter_code
_entity_poly.pdbx_strand_id
1 'polypeptide(L)'
;MMSTTSSGGSNDSVGRMADRLLGSPGIYGQREREAEESVNFVACHDGFTLNDLVVYNQKHNEENGEDNRDGREENRSWNCGVEGPTDDPHIERLRNRQVKGFFTATMLSLGVPMFVMGDEVRRSQRGNNNAYCQDNDTSWFDWNLLSEHADVLWFVQLLIELRVMRDVEHERRRVSLYQMLRDAKKAWHGVKLEQPDWSHYSHSLAFGAELRREGLRFHLILNAYWEPLDFELPAALEPWSRWIDTALEPPHDIVAWQSAPSLSGRTYHAAERSVVVLVGGPELEHQHDL
;
A
#
# COMPACT_ATOMS: atom_id res chain seq x y z
N MET A 1 7.30 7.24 0.12
CA MET A 1 7.48 8.60 0.56
C MET A 1 8.02 9.49 -0.52
N MET A 2 7.40 10.59 -0.75
CA MET A 2 7.43 11.29 -2.02
C MET A 2 8.50 12.36 -2.00
N SER A 3 9.42 12.33 -2.98
CA SER A 3 10.39 13.39 -3.18
C SER A 3 9.68 14.72 -3.32
N THR A 4 10.04 15.67 -2.51
CA THR A 4 9.61 17.05 -2.58
C THR A 4 10.23 17.74 -3.78
N THR A 5 9.47 17.97 -4.84
CA THR A 5 9.71 19.10 -5.70
C THR A 5 8.75 20.21 -5.28
N SER A 6 9.31 21.27 -4.77
CA SER A 6 8.63 22.48 -4.36
C SER A 6 7.93 23.14 -5.56
N SER A 7 6.61 23.16 -5.54
CA SER A 7 5.83 24.19 -6.17
C SER A 7 4.59 24.43 -5.31
N GLY A 8 4.50 25.60 -4.77
CA GLY A 8 3.42 26.30 -4.11
C GLY A 8 2.26 25.55 -3.51
N GLY A 9 2.18 25.50 -2.16
CA GLY A 9 0.95 25.61 -1.39
C GLY A 9 -0.01 24.45 -1.47
N SER A 10 0.08 23.59 -0.54
CA SER A 10 -0.92 22.98 0.33
C SER A 10 -0.35 21.68 0.92
N ASN A 11 -0.45 21.54 2.23
CA ASN A 11 -0.13 20.30 2.96
C ASN A 11 -1.20 19.23 2.74
N ASP A 12 -1.73 19.10 1.54
CA ASP A 12 -2.77 18.15 1.15
C ASP A 12 -2.16 16.76 0.95
N SER A 13 -2.06 16.00 2.04
CA SER A 13 -1.52 14.64 2.01
C SER A 13 -2.48 13.67 1.30
N VAL A 14 -3.78 13.87 1.42
CA VAL A 14 -4.82 13.03 0.80
C VAL A 14 -4.85 13.22 -0.71
N GLY A 15 -4.82 14.46 -1.21
CA GLY A 15 -4.77 14.74 -2.64
C GLY A 15 -3.49 14.23 -3.29
N ARG A 16 -2.34 14.36 -2.59
CA ARG A 16 -1.08 13.77 -3.07
C ARG A 16 -1.13 12.24 -3.12
N MET A 17 -1.75 11.61 -2.12
CA MET A 17 -1.94 10.15 -2.13
C MET A 17 -2.82 9.73 -3.30
N ALA A 18 -3.93 10.43 -3.53
CA ALA A 18 -4.80 10.19 -4.68
C ALA A 18 -4.05 10.31 -6.03
N ASP A 19 -3.24 11.36 -6.20
CA ASP A 19 -2.42 11.53 -7.41
C ASP A 19 -1.42 10.37 -7.59
N ARG A 20 -0.77 9.92 -6.51
CA ARG A 20 0.19 8.80 -6.56
C ARG A 20 -0.47 7.47 -6.88
N LEU A 21 -1.64 7.19 -6.33
CA LEU A 21 -2.40 5.97 -6.66
C LEU A 21 -2.72 5.87 -8.15
N LEU A 22 -2.89 6.99 -8.83
CA LEU A 22 -3.17 7.07 -10.27
C LEU A 22 -1.90 7.22 -11.15
N GLY A 23 -0.72 6.94 -10.63
CA GLY A 23 0.54 7.05 -11.39
C GLY A 23 1.02 8.48 -11.60
N SER A 24 0.65 9.39 -10.70
CA SER A 24 1.10 10.79 -10.69
C SER A 24 0.77 11.59 -11.97
N PRO A 25 -0.48 11.60 -12.42
CA PRO A 25 -0.87 12.34 -13.62
C PRO A 25 -0.56 13.84 -13.54
N GLY A 26 -0.57 14.43 -12.34
CA GLY A 26 -0.17 15.82 -12.11
C GLY A 26 1.29 16.12 -12.48
N ILE A 27 2.17 15.10 -12.45
CA ILE A 27 3.58 15.22 -12.80
C ILE A 27 3.85 14.79 -14.25
N TYR A 28 3.29 13.66 -14.67
CA TYR A 28 3.64 13.01 -15.93
C TYR A 28 2.67 13.32 -17.06
N GLY A 29 1.40 13.64 -16.78
CA GLY A 29 0.38 13.90 -17.78
C GLY A 29 0.68 15.09 -18.71
N GLN A 30 1.50 16.05 -18.27
CA GLN A 30 1.93 17.18 -19.11
C GLN A 30 3.03 16.83 -20.12
N ARG A 31 3.62 15.63 -20.04
CA ARG A 31 4.75 15.18 -20.87
C ARG A 31 4.41 14.05 -21.81
N GLU A 32 3.14 13.81 -22.07
CA GLU A 32 2.66 12.69 -22.90
C GLU A 32 3.18 11.32 -22.43
N ARG A 33 3.50 11.19 -21.12
CA ARG A 33 3.95 9.93 -20.54
C ARG A 33 2.77 9.13 -20.02
N GLU A 34 2.85 7.82 -20.22
CA GLU A 34 1.86 6.89 -19.68
C GLU A 34 2.05 6.73 -18.16
N ALA A 35 0.96 6.47 -17.44
CA ALA A 35 1.01 6.26 -15.99
C ALA A 35 1.88 5.06 -15.60
N GLU A 36 1.97 4.07 -16.49
CA GLU A 36 2.79 2.87 -16.37
C GLU A 36 4.30 3.15 -16.34
N GLU A 37 4.74 4.30 -16.82
CA GLU A 37 6.14 4.73 -16.75
C GLU A 37 6.53 5.26 -15.35
N SER A 38 5.56 5.45 -14.46
CA SER A 38 5.83 5.86 -13.08
C SER A 38 6.32 4.68 -12.24
N VAL A 39 7.29 4.92 -11.35
CA VAL A 39 7.75 3.94 -10.35
C VAL A 39 7.22 4.36 -8.99
N ASN A 40 6.44 3.49 -8.35
CA ASN A 40 5.84 3.73 -7.05
C ASN A 40 6.57 2.92 -5.99
N PHE A 41 7.00 3.58 -4.92
CA PHE A 41 7.67 2.95 -3.79
C PHE A 41 7.45 3.73 -2.49
N VAL A 42 7.59 3.06 -1.38
CA VAL A 42 7.59 3.65 -0.03
C VAL A 42 9.01 3.76 0.49
N ALA A 43 9.77 2.67 0.41
CA ALA A 43 11.18 2.59 0.78
C ALA A 43 12.05 2.30 -0.46
N CYS A 44 13.31 2.71 -0.43
CA CYS A 44 14.32 2.39 -1.44
C CYS A 44 15.69 2.23 -0.75
N HIS A 45 16.77 2.08 -1.53
CA HIS A 45 18.12 1.89 -0.99
C HIS A 45 18.64 3.06 -0.13
N ASP A 46 18.10 4.27 -0.33
CA ASP A 46 18.38 5.45 0.49
C ASP A 46 17.26 5.68 1.50
N GLY A 47 17.57 5.68 2.77
CA GLY A 47 16.61 5.87 3.84
C GLY A 47 16.33 4.59 4.63
N PHE A 48 15.29 4.60 5.43
CA PHE A 48 14.86 3.43 6.20
C PHE A 48 14.33 2.32 5.29
N THR A 49 14.53 1.06 5.72
CA THR A 49 13.76 -0.07 5.20
C THR A 49 12.26 0.13 5.49
N LEU A 50 11.41 -0.63 4.83
CA LEU A 50 9.96 -0.53 5.08
C LEU A 50 9.61 -0.85 6.55
N ASN A 51 10.31 -1.83 7.14
CA ASN A 51 10.15 -2.13 8.56
C ASN A 51 10.62 -0.97 9.45
N ASP A 52 11.78 -0.39 9.16
CA ASP A 52 12.33 0.67 9.99
C ASP A 52 11.51 1.96 9.95
N LEU A 53 10.74 2.19 8.87
CA LEU A 53 9.76 3.28 8.80
C LEU A 53 8.66 3.20 9.86
N VAL A 54 8.37 2.01 10.39
CA VAL A 54 7.34 1.81 11.42
C VAL A 54 7.92 1.45 12.79
N VAL A 55 9.24 1.37 12.89
CA VAL A 55 9.97 1.01 14.12
C VAL A 55 10.75 2.19 14.69
N TYR A 56 11.24 3.10 13.85
CA TYR A 56 12.12 4.19 14.27
C TYR A 56 11.59 5.55 13.81
N ASN A 57 11.65 6.53 14.72
CA ASN A 57 11.43 7.94 14.36
C ASN A 57 12.75 8.64 14.04
N GLN A 58 13.86 8.19 14.63
CA GLN A 58 15.17 8.79 14.48
C GLN A 58 16.13 7.82 13.78
N LYS A 59 17.08 8.35 13.03
CA LYS A 59 18.15 7.55 12.44
C LYS A 59 19.15 7.12 13.50
N HIS A 60 19.74 5.95 13.32
CA HIS A 60 20.75 5.34 14.16
C HIS A 60 21.95 4.92 13.30
N ASN A 61 22.71 5.93 12.83
CA ASN A 61 23.85 5.75 11.94
C ASN A 61 25.19 5.83 12.67
N GLU A 62 25.21 5.75 14.01
CA GLU A 62 26.41 5.91 14.84
C GLU A 62 27.53 4.95 14.43
N GLU A 63 27.17 3.72 14.04
CA GLU A 63 28.12 2.70 13.60
C GLU A 63 28.80 3.02 12.27
N ASN A 64 28.30 4.00 11.51
CA ASN A 64 28.94 4.46 10.27
C ASN A 64 30.20 5.31 10.51
N GLY A 65 30.46 5.74 11.77
CA GLY A 65 31.64 6.53 12.12
C GLY A 65 31.58 8.01 11.73
N GLU A 66 30.38 8.51 11.36
CA GLU A 66 30.13 9.88 10.93
C GLU A 66 29.37 10.71 12.01
N ASP A 67 29.41 10.27 13.26
CA ASP A 67 28.71 10.88 14.41
C ASP A 67 27.21 11.07 14.15
N ASN A 68 26.58 10.09 13.48
CA ASN A 68 25.16 10.12 13.07
C ASN A 68 24.76 11.33 12.20
N ARG A 69 25.72 11.95 11.47
CA ARG A 69 25.48 13.12 10.62
C ARG A 69 25.14 12.77 9.20
N ASP A 70 25.46 11.55 8.78
CA ASP A 70 25.18 11.01 7.44
C ASP A 70 23.71 10.56 7.30
N GLY A 71 23.32 10.25 6.06
CA GLY A 71 21.95 9.85 5.74
C GLY A 71 20.93 10.98 5.81
N ARG A 72 19.65 10.64 5.73
CA ARG A 72 18.56 11.62 5.72
C ARG A 72 18.16 12.03 7.14
N GLU A 73 17.92 13.32 7.36
CA GLU A 73 17.37 13.83 8.63
C GLU A 73 15.85 13.60 8.72
N GLU A 74 15.12 13.85 7.63
CA GLU A 74 13.67 13.64 7.57
C GLU A 74 13.34 12.23 7.06
N ASN A 75 12.95 11.34 7.96
CA ASN A 75 12.57 9.98 7.58
C ASN A 75 11.06 9.82 7.33
N ARG A 76 10.22 10.78 7.76
CA ARG A 76 8.76 10.68 7.71
C ARG A 76 8.24 9.33 8.19
N SER A 77 8.89 8.81 9.21
CA SER A 77 8.59 7.55 9.87
C SER A 77 7.69 7.77 11.08
N TRP A 78 7.17 6.68 11.60
CA TRP A 78 6.43 6.66 12.86
C TRP A 78 6.66 5.33 13.55
N ASN A 79 7.27 5.35 14.72
CA ASN A 79 7.66 4.16 15.49
C ASN A 79 6.49 3.39 16.13
N CYS A 80 5.27 3.78 15.85
CA CYS A 80 4.04 3.19 16.41
C CYS A 80 3.95 3.25 17.95
N GLY A 81 4.71 4.15 18.57
CA GLY A 81 4.66 4.41 20.01
C GLY A 81 5.89 3.99 20.79
N VAL A 82 6.78 3.17 20.22
CA VAL A 82 8.04 2.74 20.85
C VAL A 82 9.17 2.82 19.84
N GLU A 83 10.26 3.49 20.20
CA GLU A 83 11.47 3.57 19.39
C GLU A 83 12.25 2.25 19.46
N GLY A 84 12.52 1.65 18.30
CA GLY A 84 13.23 0.38 18.22
C GLY A 84 12.34 -0.87 18.43
N PRO A 85 12.97 -2.05 18.58
CA PRO A 85 12.25 -3.32 18.81
C PRO A 85 11.43 -3.30 20.09
N THR A 86 10.35 -4.06 20.14
CA THR A 86 9.47 -4.20 21.30
C THR A 86 8.82 -5.57 21.35
N ASP A 87 8.53 -6.06 22.56
CA ASP A 87 7.75 -7.28 22.79
C ASP A 87 6.26 -6.98 23.01
N ASP A 88 5.83 -5.72 22.89
CA ASP A 88 4.43 -5.35 23.01
C ASP A 88 3.62 -5.85 21.78
N PRO A 89 2.74 -6.84 21.96
CA PRO A 89 2.01 -7.41 20.83
C PRO A 89 1.02 -6.43 20.19
N HIS A 90 0.59 -5.39 20.88
CA HIS A 90 -0.29 -4.37 20.29
C HIS A 90 0.49 -3.47 19.33
N ILE A 91 1.70 -3.08 19.70
CA ILE A 91 2.56 -2.27 18.87
C ILE A 91 3.02 -3.08 17.65
N GLU A 92 3.42 -4.35 17.84
CA GLU A 92 3.83 -5.21 16.73
C GLU A 92 2.69 -5.50 15.74
N ARG A 93 1.47 -5.71 16.21
CA ARG A 93 0.29 -5.80 15.30
C ARG A 93 0.07 -4.52 14.52
N LEU A 94 0.22 -3.35 15.17
CA LEU A 94 0.08 -2.06 14.49
C LEU A 94 1.16 -1.86 13.43
N ARG A 95 2.42 -2.18 13.73
CA ARG A 95 3.54 -2.16 12.79
C ARG A 95 3.27 -3.06 11.59
N ASN A 96 2.84 -4.28 11.85
CA ASN A 96 2.50 -5.26 10.81
C ASN A 96 1.37 -4.75 9.90
N ARG A 97 0.31 -4.17 10.50
CA ARG A 97 -0.78 -3.52 9.77
C ARG A 97 -0.27 -2.41 8.85
N GLN A 98 0.62 -1.54 9.34
CA GLN A 98 1.19 -0.45 8.55
C GLN A 98 2.03 -0.98 7.38
N VAL A 99 2.88 -1.97 7.60
CA VAL A 99 3.70 -2.61 6.56
C VAL A 99 2.81 -3.20 5.46
N LYS A 100 1.77 -3.97 5.83
CA LYS A 100 0.78 -4.53 4.88
C LYS A 100 0.01 -3.44 4.14
N GLY A 101 -0.33 -2.33 4.82
CA GLY A 101 -0.97 -1.17 4.22
C GLY A 101 -0.08 -0.49 3.17
N PHE A 102 1.21 -0.35 3.42
CA PHE A 102 2.18 0.19 2.45
C PHE A 102 2.33 -0.72 1.23
N PHE A 103 2.44 -2.04 1.42
CA PHE A 103 2.46 -2.98 0.31
C PHE A 103 1.18 -2.89 -0.52
N THR A 104 0.00 -2.88 0.13
CA THR A 104 -1.28 -2.78 -0.56
C THR A 104 -1.35 -1.51 -1.42
N ALA A 105 -1.02 -0.36 -0.84
CA ALA A 105 -1.04 0.91 -1.56
C ALA A 105 -0.04 0.93 -2.73
N THR A 106 1.18 0.41 -2.55
CA THR A 106 2.21 0.37 -3.59
C THR A 106 1.82 -0.57 -4.73
N MET A 107 1.37 -1.78 -4.39
CA MET A 107 1.04 -2.82 -5.38
C MET A 107 -0.24 -2.53 -6.16
N LEU A 108 -1.19 -1.79 -5.58
CA LEU A 108 -2.44 -1.42 -6.24
C LEU A 108 -2.38 -0.07 -6.95
N SER A 109 -1.33 0.71 -6.77
CA SER A 109 -1.10 1.94 -7.52
C SER A 109 -0.82 1.65 -9.00
N LEU A 110 -1.25 2.59 -9.86
CA LEU A 110 -0.84 2.58 -11.27
C LEU A 110 0.65 2.87 -11.39
N GLY A 111 1.32 2.17 -12.31
CA GLY A 111 2.76 2.27 -12.52
C GLY A 111 3.50 1.02 -12.02
N VAL A 112 4.81 1.07 -12.05
CA VAL A 112 5.68 -0.05 -11.65
C VAL A 112 5.89 -0.02 -10.13
N PRO A 113 5.46 -1.03 -9.38
CA PRO A 113 5.75 -1.11 -7.96
C PRO A 113 7.21 -1.49 -7.75
N MET A 114 7.86 -0.82 -6.80
CA MET A 114 9.23 -1.13 -6.39
C MET A 114 9.29 -1.21 -4.86
N PHE A 115 10.00 -2.20 -4.35
CA PHE A 115 10.33 -2.33 -2.93
C PHE A 115 11.74 -2.93 -2.77
N VAL A 116 12.34 -2.75 -1.62
CA VAL A 116 13.67 -3.26 -1.33
C VAL A 116 13.60 -4.73 -0.98
N MET A 117 14.54 -5.53 -1.47
CA MET A 117 14.68 -6.94 -1.11
C MET A 117 14.76 -7.09 0.42
N GLY A 118 13.86 -7.91 0.97
CA GLY A 118 13.72 -8.13 2.40
C GLY A 118 12.59 -7.33 3.06
N ASP A 119 12.02 -6.32 2.39
CA ASP A 119 10.83 -5.63 2.92
C ASP A 119 9.68 -6.62 3.14
N GLU A 120 9.55 -7.63 2.26
CA GLU A 120 8.54 -8.70 2.31
C GLU A 120 8.64 -9.61 3.54
N VAL A 121 9.76 -9.54 4.25
CA VAL A 121 9.98 -10.26 5.52
C VAL A 121 10.38 -9.31 6.65
N ARG A 122 10.03 -8.03 6.51
CA ARG A 122 10.27 -7.01 7.52
C ARG A 122 11.76 -6.85 7.89
N ARG A 123 12.68 -6.96 6.91
CA ARG A 123 14.11 -6.73 7.11
C ARG A 123 14.34 -5.37 7.73
N SER A 124 15.16 -5.34 8.78
CA SER A 124 15.58 -4.12 9.48
C SER A 124 17.07 -3.83 9.22
N GLN A 125 17.42 -2.57 9.17
CA GLN A 125 18.81 -2.08 9.29
C GLN A 125 19.03 -1.44 10.65
N ARG A 126 18.19 -1.80 11.64
CA ARG A 126 18.29 -1.34 13.04
C ARG A 126 18.24 0.18 13.17
N GLY A 127 17.46 0.84 12.30
CA GLY A 127 17.35 2.29 12.25
C GLY A 127 18.52 2.99 11.56
N ASN A 128 19.48 2.25 11.00
CA ASN A 128 20.49 2.83 10.13
C ASN A 128 19.86 3.11 8.73
N ASN A 129 19.73 4.38 8.39
CA ASN A 129 19.11 4.80 7.15
C ASN A 129 20.11 5.07 6.01
N ASN A 130 21.40 4.69 6.21
CA ASN A 130 22.49 4.87 5.26
C ASN A 130 23.58 3.80 5.42
N ALA A 131 23.20 2.53 5.36
CA ALA A 131 24.06 1.38 5.69
C ALA A 131 25.14 1.06 4.63
N TYR A 132 25.57 2.02 3.83
CA TYR A 132 26.50 1.84 2.70
C TYR A 132 27.86 1.27 3.10
N CYS A 133 28.35 1.54 4.29
CA CYS A 133 29.65 1.10 4.79
C CYS A 133 29.58 -0.10 5.75
N GLN A 134 28.39 -0.66 5.95
CA GLN A 134 28.17 -1.78 6.87
C GLN A 134 28.33 -3.11 6.10
N ASP A 135 29.36 -3.88 6.47
CA ASP A 135 29.56 -5.25 5.98
C ASP A 135 29.40 -6.23 7.15
N ASN A 136 28.19 -6.25 7.72
CA ASN A 136 27.83 -7.02 8.88
C ASN A 136 26.32 -7.32 8.91
N ASP A 137 25.80 -7.84 10.00
CA ASP A 137 24.39 -8.20 10.20
C ASP A 137 23.40 -7.01 10.17
N THR A 138 23.86 -5.77 10.13
CA THR A 138 23.02 -4.60 9.83
C THR A 138 22.57 -4.58 8.36
N SER A 139 23.45 -5.00 7.44
CA SER A 139 23.15 -5.00 6.00
C SER A 139 22.93 -6.41 5.42
N TRP A 140 23.43 -7.45 6.08
CA TRP A 140 23.23 -8.82 5.63
C TRP A 140 21.76 -9.25 5.78
N PHE A 141 21.33 -10.16 4.89
CA PHE A 141 19.98 -10.69 4.96
C PHE A 141 19.89 -11.82 6.00
N ASP A 142 19.04 -11.65 7.00
CA ASP A 142 18.71 -12.70 7.96
C ASP A 142 17.64 -13.63 7.40
N TRP A 143 18.03 -14.86 7.07
CA TRP A 143 17.14 -15.88 6.51
C TRP A 143 16.09 -16.43 7.51
N ASN A 144 16.27 -16.19 8.81
CA ASN A 144 15.28 -16.57 9.82
C ASN A 144 13.99 -15.76 9.70
N LEU A 145 14.08 -14.55 9.16
CA LEU A 145 12.92 -13.68 8.91
C LEU A 145 11.86 -14.31 8.00
N LEU A 146 12.25 -15.24 7.14
CA LEU A 146 11.29 -16.01 6.31
C LEU A 146 10.27 -16.79 7.16
N SER A 147 10.69 -17.31 8.29
CA SER A 147 9.80 -18.02 9.21
C SER A 147 9.16 -17.11 10.24
N GLU A 148 9.87 -16.08 10.69
CA GLU A 148 9.40 -15.13 11.69
C GLU A 148 8.26 -14.25 11.16
N HIS A 149 8.38 -13.79 9.91
CA HIS A 149 7.42 -12.94 9.23
C HIS A 149 6.75 -13.62 8.03
N ALA A 150 6.51 -14.93 8.15
CA ALA A 150 5.87 -15.74 7.10
C ALA A 150 4.49 -15.20 6.69
N ASP A 151 3.78 -14.54 7.59
CA ASP A 151 2.49 -13.90 7.35
C ASP A 151 2.61 -12.70 6.39
N VAL A 152 3.64 -11.85 6.54
CA VAL A 152 3.90 -10.73 5.63
C VAL A 152 4.35 -11.24 4.27
N LEU A 153 5.24 -12.23 4.26
CA LEU A 153 5.68 -12.88 3.02
C LEU A 153 4.49 -13.44 2.23
N TRP A 154 3.60 -14.17 2.90
CA TRP A 154 2.38 -14.70 2.31
C TRP A 154 1.47 -13.60 1.74
N PHE A 155 1.28 -12.53 2.51
CA PHE A 155 0.50 -11.37 2.09
C PHE A 155 1.06 -10.76 0.80
N VAL A 156 2.37 -10.55 0.74
CA VAL A 156 3.05 -9.98 -0.44
C VAL A 156 3.00 -10.91 -1.64
N GLN A 157 3.15 -12.23 -1.43
CA GLN A 157 3.02 -13.23 -2.49
C GLN A 157 1.65 -13.17 -3.17
N LEU A 158 0.57 -13.11 -2.40
CA LEU A 158 -0.80 -12.99 -2.95
C LEU A 158 -1.02 -11.67 -3.71
N LEU A 159 -0.43 -10.56 -3.24
CA LEU A 159 -0.48 -9.28 -3.96
C LEU A 159 0.27 -9.36 -5.31
N ILE A 160 1.44 -10.01 -5.33
CA ILE A 160 2.25 -10.18 -6.54
C ILE A 160 1.52 -11.09 -7.52
N GLU A 161 1.03 -12.25 -7.05
CA GLU A 161 0.30 -13.21 -7.89
C GLU A 161 -0.83 -12.54 -8.65
N LEU A 162 -1.65 -11.78 -7.96
CA LEU A 162 -2.75 -11.06 -8.58
C LEU A 162 -2.25 -10.05 -9.61
N ARG A 163 -1.19 -9.29 -9.30
CA ARG A 163 -0.64 -8.30 -10.21
C ARG A 163 -0.11 -8.94 -11.48
N VAL A 164 0.65 -10.03 -11.35
CA VAL A 164 1.22 -10.78 -12.49
C VAL A 164 0.13 -11.41 -13.35
N MET A 165 -0.87 -12.03 -12.74
CA MET A 165 -2.01 -12.59 -13.51
C MET A 165 -2.71 -11.52 -14.34
N ARG A 166 -2.92 -10.34 -13.78
CA ARG A 166 -3.54 -9.21 -14.50
C ARG A 166 -2.68 -8.72 -15.66
N ASP A 167 -1.37 -8.59 -15.47
CA ASP A 167 -0.45 -8.13 -16.51
C ASP A 167 -0.37 -9.13 -17.66
N VAL A 168 -0.31 -10.44 -17.39
CA VAL A 168 -0.30 -11.49 -18.41
C VAL A 168 -1.61 -11.52 -19.22
N GLU A 169 -2.75 -11.36 -18.57
CA GLU A 169 -4.04 -11.27 -19.28
C GLU A 169 -4.13 -10.00 -20.14
N HIS A 170 -3.59 -8.88 -19.67
CA HIS A 170 -3.55 -7.62 -20.41
C HIS A 170 -2.66 -7.71 -21.65
N GLU A 171 -1.48 -8.32 -21.53
CA GLU A 171 -0.61 -8.56 -22.68
C GLU A 171 -1.30 -9.41 -23.76
N ARG A 172 -2.03 -10.47 -23.35
CA ARG A 172 -2.83 -11.29 -24.27
C ARG A 172 -3.93 -10.49 -24.98
N ARG A 173 -4.55 -9.53 -24.29
CA ARG A 173 -5.61 -8.67 -24.83
C ARG A 173 -5.09 -7.40 -25.50
N ARG A 174 -3.79 -7.11 -25.43
CA ARG A 174 -3.14 -5.87 -25.88
C ARG A 174 -3.78 -4.60 -25.31
N VAL A 175 -4.27 -4.66 -24.08
CA VAL A 175 -4.88 -3.54 -23.38
C VAL A 175 -4.13 -3.30 -22.10
N SER A 176 -3.51 -2.14 -21.94
CA SER A 176 -2.78 -1.81 -20.71
C SER A 176 -3.72 -1.59 -19.52
N LEU A 177 -3.24 -1.79 -18.30
CA LEU A 177 -4.00 -1.46 -17.09
C LEU A 177 -4.43 0.03 -17.08
N TYR A 178 -3.60 0.90 -17.64
CA TYR A 178 -3.92 2.32 -17.81
C TYR A 178 -5.14 2.51 -18.72
N GLN A 179 -5.17 1.83 -19.89
CA GLN A 179 -6.31 1.91 -20.81
C GLN A 179 -7.58 1.40 -20.16
N MET A 180 -7.51 0.29 -19.41
CA MET A 180 -8.67 -0.22 -18.65
C MET A 180 -9.16 0.78 -17.61
N LEU A 181 -8.24 1.35 -16.83
CA LEU A 181 -8.58 2.34 -15.82
C LEU A 181 -8.95 3.70 -16.43
N ARG A 182 -8.41 4.05 -17.60
CA ARG A 182 -8.86 5.23 -18.34
C ARG A 182 -10.35 5.10 -18.72
N ASP A 183 -10.76 3.93 -19.15
CA ASP A 183 -12.13 3.64 -19.57
C ASP A 183 -13.05 3.28 -18.38
N ALA A 184 -12.48 3.03 -17.19
CA ALA A 184 -13.23 2.75 -15.97
C ALA A 184 -13.98 4.00 -15.48
N LYS A 185 -15.18 3.80 -14.96
CA LYS A 185 -15.84 4.82 -14.15
C LYS A 185 -15.14 4.89 -12.80
N LYS A 186 -14.49 6.01 -12.53
CA LYS A 186 -13.74 6.27 -11.28
C LYS A 186 -14.48 7.28 -10.43
N ALA A 187 -14.43 7.11 -9.12
CA ALA A 187 -14.96 8.07 -8.17
C ALA A 187 -14.09 8.12 -6.91
N TRP A 188 -13.88 9.33 -6.41
CA TRP A 188 -13.29 9.56 -5.09
C TRP A 188 -14.39 9.76 -4.07
N HIS A 189 -14.20 9.19 -2.89
CA HIS A 189 -15.14 9.23 -1.78
C HIS A 189 -14.39 9.60 -0.50
N GLY A 190 -15.13 10.13 0.47
CA GLY A 190 -14.74 10.15 1.87
C GLY A 190 -15.40 8.99 2.62
N VAL A 191 -15.73 9.18 3.89
CA VAL A 191 -16.60 8.27 4.65
C VAL A 191 -18.00 8.21 4.02
N LYS A 192 -18.42 9.29 3.34
CA LYS A 192 -19.61 9.34 2.51
C LYS A 192 -19.29 9.27 1.04
N LEU A 193 -20.17 8.63 0.27
CA LEU A 193 -20.01 8.51 -1.18
C LEU A 193 -19.98 9.86 -1.87
N GLU A 194 -19.07 10.00 -2.83
CA GLU A 194 -18.90 11.22 -3.67
C GLU A 194 -18.62 12.52 -2.87
N GLN A 195 -18.17 12.36 -1.61
CA GLN A 195 -17.83 13.47 -0.72
C GLN A 195 -16.41 13.28 -0.16
N PRO A 196 -15.36 13.30 -1.01
CA PRO A 196 -13.99 13.21 -0.52
C PRO A 196 -13.62 14.48 0.25
N ASP A 197 -12.97 14.30 1.40
CA ASP A 197 -12.44 15.43 2.16
C ASP A 197 -10.99 15.70 1.75
N TRP A 198 -10.77 16.74 0.97
CA TRP A 198 -9.46 17.20 0.51
C TRP A 198 -8.78 18.17 1.46
N SER A 199 -9.33 18.40 2.63
CA SER A 199 -8.72 19.29 3.62
C SER A 199 -7.38 18.74 4.11
N HIS A 200 -6.51 19.62 4.59
CA HIS A 200 -5.19 19.23 5.09
C HIS A 200 -5.23 18.42 6.40
N TYR A 201 -6.36 18.39 7.08
CA TYR A 201 -6.57 17.56 8.28
C TYR A 201 -7.18 16.20 7.95
N SER A 202 -7.56 15.98 6.71
CA SER A 202 -8.14 14.70 6.32
C SER A 202 -7.08 13.60 6.36
N HIS A 203 -7.48 12.45 6.92
CA HIS A 203 -6.65 11.26 7.04
C HIS A 203 -7.36 10.02 6.48
N SER A 204 -8.43 10.23 5.72
CA SER A 204 -9.17 9.11 5.13
C SER A 204 -9.57 9.42 3.69
N LEU A 205 -9.59 8.37 2.87
CA LEU A 205 -9.94 8.46 1.46
C LEU A 205 -10.48 7.12 1.00
N ALA A 206 -11.49 7.15 0.12
CA ALA A 206 -11.87 5.95 -0.60
C ALA A 206 -11.89 6.20 -2.10
N PHE A 207 -11.56 5.16 -2.87
CA PHE A 207 -11.50 5.17 -4.32
C PHE A 207 -12.29 4.02 -4.89
N GLY A 208 -13.27 4.33 -5.75
CA GLY A 208 -14.06 3.37 -6.49
C GLY A 208 -13.64 3.32 -7.97
N ALA A 209 -13.53 2.12 -8.52
CA ALA A 209 -13.33 1.89 -9.95
C ALA A 209 -14.28 0.81 -10.45
N GLU A 210 -15.00 1.08 -11.54
CA GLU A 210 -15.89 0.15 -12.23
C GLU A 210 -15.35 -0.12 -13.63
N LEU A 211 -14.86 -1.34 -13.85
CA LEU A 211 -14.39 -1.84 -15.14
C LEU A 211 -15.55 -2.51 -15.86
N ARG A 212 -16.32 -1.71 -16.61
CA ARG A 212 -17.61 -2.14 -17.17
C ARG A 212 -17.53 -3.32 -18.15
N ARG A 213 -16.42 -3.42 -18.91
CA ARG A 213 -16.22 -4.50 -19.89
C ARG A 213 -16.00 -5.84 -19.22
N GLU A 214 -15.31 -5.84 -18.08
CA GLU A 214 -14.96 -7.00 -17.30
C GLU A 214 -16.04 -7.32 -16.25
N GLY A 215 -16.98 -6.42 -16.01
CA GLY A 215 -17.95 -6.52 -14.94
C GLY A 215 -17.36 -6.36 -13.54
N LEU A 216 -16.07 -6.01 -13.44
CA LEU A 216 -15.34 -5.92 -12.18
C LEU A 216 -15.48 -4.55 -11.53
N ARG A 217 -15.57 -4.55 -10.22
CA ARG A 217 -15.63 -3.34 -9.40
C ARG A 217 -14.65 -3.45 -8.26
N PHE A 218 -14.01 -2.33 -7.94
CA PHE A 218 -13.07 -2.19 -6.83
C PHE A 218 -13.50 -1.02 -5.95
N HIS A 219 -13.34 -1.18 -4.66
CA HIS A 219 -13.48 -0.11 -3.70
C HIS A 219 -12.34 -0.18 -2.69
N LEU A 220 -11.37 0.73 -2.84
CA LEU A 220 -10.21 0.86 -1.97
C LEU A 220 -10.53 1.89 -0.89
N ILE A 221 -10.37 1.53 0.37
CA ILE A 221 -10.52 2.41 1.54
C ILE A 221 -9.16 2.57 2.20
N LEU A 222 -8.74 3.81 2.39
CA LEU A 222 -7.53 4.20 3.12
C LEU A 222 -7.97 4.95 4.38
N ASN A 223 -7.94 4.28 5.51
CA ASN A 223 -8.19 4.90 6.81
C ASN A 223 -6.86 5.11 7.55
N ALA A 224 -6.21 6.25 7.35
CA ALA A 224 -5.02 6.64 8.12
C ALA A 224 -5.37 7.43 9.40
N TYR A 225 -6.65 7.55 9.72
CA TYR A 225 -7.14 8.15 10.96
C TYR A 225 -6.85 7.22 12.16
N TRP A 226 -6.83 7.78 13.35
CA TRP A 226 -6.50 7.05 14.59
C TRP A 226 -7.71 6.38 15.27
N GLU A 227 -8.88 6.50 14.67
CA GLU A 227 -10.12 5.84 15.09
C GLU A 227 -10.71 5.05 13.91
N PRO A 228 -11.50 4.01 14.19
CA PRO A 228 -12.25 3.33 13.15
C PRO A 228 -13.31 4.26 12.54
N LEU A 229 -13.57 4.08 11.24
CA LEU A 229 -14.54 4.87 10.49
C LEU A 229 -15.50 3.97 9.70
N ASP A 230 -16.74 4.39 9.60
CA ASP A 230 -17.78 3.71 8.80
C ASP A 230 -17.85 4.34 7.42
N PHE A 231 -17.41 3.61 6.40
CA PHE A 231 -17.44 4.06 5.01
C PHE A 231 -18.71 3.56 4.31
N GLU A 232 -19.43 4.47 3.67
CA GLU A 232 -20.53 4.12 2.78
C GLU A 232 -20.02 3.38 1.54
N LEU A 233 -20.71 2.30 1.15
CA LEU A 233 -20.36 1.51 -0.02
C LEU A 233 -21.27 1.88 -1.21
N PRO A 234 -20.71 1.98 -2.42
CA PRO A 234 -21.50 2.18 -3.64
C PRO A 234 -22.56 1.08 -3.79
N ALA A 235 -23.75 1.48 -4.21
CA ALA A 235 -24.80 0.52 -4.53
C ALA A 235 -24.34 -0.44 -5.64
N ALA A 236 -24.57 -1.71 -5.45
CA ALA A 236 -24.15 -2.75 -6.34
C ALA A 236 -25.27 -3.79 -6.54
N LEU A 237 -25.37 -4.39 -7.72
CA LEU A 237 -26.33 -5.47 -8.00
C LEU A 237 -25.96 -6.74 -7.24
N GLU A 238 -24.66 -7.01 -7.13
CA GLU A 238 -24.09 -8.12 -6.38
C GLU A 238 -23.41 -7.59 -5.11
N PRO A 239 -23.38 -8.37 -4.02
CA PRO A 239 -22.68 -7.97 -2.80
C PRO A 239 -21.23 -7.63 -3.07
N TRP A 240 -20.68 -6.72 -2.29
CA TRP A 240 -19.24 -6.52 -2.17
C TRP A 240 -18.62 -7.71 -1.44
N SER A 241 -17.42 -8.10 -1.83
CA SER A 241 -16.62 -9.12 -1.13
C SER A 241 -15.33 -8.49 -0.61
N ARG A 242 -14.91 -8.87 0.60
CA ARG A 242 -13.69 -8.36 1.22
C ARG A 242 -12.50 -9.15 0.73
N TRP A 243 -11.70 -8.53 -0.10
CA TRP A 243 -10.45 -9.13 -0.56
C TRP A 243 -9.30 -8.88 0.44
N ILE A 244 -9.10 -7.63 0.85
CA ILE A 244 -8.03 -7.23 1.78
C ILE A 244 -8.63 -6.41 2.91
N ASP A 245 -8.17 -6.66 4.13
CA ASP A 245 -8.32 -5.78 5.29
C ASP A 245 -7.10 -5.96 6.20
N THR A 246 -6.18 -5.00 6.14
CA THR A 246 -4.90 -5.06 6.85
C THR A 246 -5.02 -5.02 8.37
N ALA A 247 -6.21 -4.77 8.90
CA ALA A 247 -6.48 -4.79 10.34
C ALA A 247 -6.83 -6.19 10.87
N LEU A 248 -7.14 -7.12 9.99
CA LEU A 248 -7.45 -8.49 10.38
C LEU A 248 -6.17 -9.30 10.63
N GLU A 249 -6.32 -10.33 11.48
CA GLU A 249 -5.25 -11.28 11.69
C GLU A 249 -5.12 -12.25 10.50
N PRO A 250 -3.88 -12.69 10.18
CA PRO A 250 -3.67 -13.74 9.18
C PRO A 250 -4.43 -15.03 9.55
N PRO A 251 -4.97 -15.76 8.58
CA PRO A 251 -4.90 -15.55 7.13
C PRO A 251 -6.09 -14.74 6.56
N HIS A 252 -6.79 -13.97 7.41
CA HIS A 252 -8.02 -13.25 7.03
C HIS A 252 -7.75 -11.83 6.52
N ASP A 253 -6.53 -11.35 6.64
CA ASP A 253 -6.08 -10.02 6.22
C ASP A 253 -5.98 -9.87 4.69
N ILE A 254 -5.72 -10.97 3.98
CA ILE A 254 -5.81 -11.10 2.52
C ILE A 254 -6.30 -12.51 2.19
N VAL A 255 -7.20 -12.61 1.22
CA VAL A 255 -7.76 -13.90 0.79
C VAL A 255 -7.74 -14.01 -0.73
N ALA A 256 -7.77 -15.23 -1.26
CA ALA A 256 -8.00 -15.40 -2.70
C ALA A 256 -9.39 -14.85 -3.08
N TRP A 257 -9.52 -14.26 -4.25
CA TRP A 257 -10.77 -13.61 -4.67
C TRP A 257 -11.97 -14.55 -4.63
N GLN A 258 -11.76 -15.79 -5.03
CA GLN A 258 -12.79 -16.84 -5.07
C GLN A 258 -13.33 -17.19 -3.68
N SER A 259 -12.54 -16.96 -2.65
CA SER A 259 -12.90 -17.20 -1.25
C SER A 259 -13.18 -15.93 -0.45
N ALA A 260 -13.22 -14.77 -1.13
CA ALA A 260 -13.45 -13.50 -0.48
C ALA A 260 -14.87 -13.45 0.14
N PRO A 261 -14.98 -13.22 1.46
CA PRO A 261 -16.27 -13.25 2.14
C PRO A 261 -17.16 -12.10 1.66
N SER A 262 -18.39 -12.43 1.29
CA SER A 262 -19.40 -11.44 0.90
C SER A 262 -19.83 -10.61 2.08
N LEU A 263 -20.06 -9.32 1.84
CA LEU A 263 -20.47 -8.35 2.82
C LEU A 263 -22.00 -8.13 2.77
N SER A 264 -22.60 -8.00 3.94
CA SER A 264 -23.98 -7.57 4.08
C SER A 264 -24.02 -6.09 4.47
N GLY A 265 -24.88 -5.32 3.81
CA GLY A 265 -25.09 -3.92 4.17
C GLY A 265 -24.48 -2.92 3.19
N ARG A 266 -24.56 -1.63 3.56
CA ARG A 266 -24.14 -0.49 2.72
C ARG A 266 -23.01 0.32 3.33
N THR A 267 -22.37 -0.21 4.36
CA THR A 267 -21.24 0.42 5.05
C THR A 267 -20.19 -0.63 5.34
N TYR A 268 -18.93 -0.21 5.39
CA TYR A 268 -17.81 -0.99 5.88
C TYR A 268 -17.16 -0.28 7.06
N HIS A 269 -17.02 -1.00 8.17
CA HIS A 269 -16.31 -0.54 9.36
C HIS A 269 -14.82 -0.78 9.18
N ALA A 270 -14.08 0.24 8.73
CA ALA A 270 -12.64 0.16 8.57
C ALA A 270 -11.95 0.55 9.88
N ALA A 271 -11.15 -0.35 10.44
CA ALA A 271 -10.38 -0.08 11.64
C ALA A 271 -9.45 1.13 11.46
N GLU A 272 -8.98 1.70 12.55
CA GLU A 272 -7.98 2.76 12.52
C GLU A 272 -6.71 2.28 11.80
N ARG A 273 -6.06 3.20 11.06
CA ARG A 273 -4.76 2.96 10.40
C ARG A 273 -4.74 1.68 9.55
N SER A 274 -5.81 1.45 8.80
CA SER A 274 -5.97 0.27 7.94
C SER A 274 -6.19 0.62 6.48
N VAL A 275 -5.92 -0.37 5.64
CA VAL A 275 -6.25 -0.37 4.22
C VAL A 275 -7.20 -1.53 3.95
N VAL A 276 -8.33 -1.23 3.29
CA VAL A 276 -9.32 -2.22 2.92
C VAL A 276 -9.53 -2.21 1.42
N VAL A 277 -9.63 -3.37 0.82
CA VAL A 277 -9.97 -3.52 -0.61
C VAL A 277 -11.16 -4.45 -0.74
N LEU A 278 -12.22 -3.90 -1.29
CA LEU A 278 -13.44 -4.64 -1.63
C LEU A 278 -13.51 -4.85 -3.13
N VAL A 279 -14.01 -5.99 -3.52
CA VAL A 279 -14.20 -6.38 -4.91
C VAL A 279 -15.66 -6.79 -5.15
N GLY A 280 -16.13 -6.59 -6.38
CA GLY A 280 -17.45 -7.03 -6.79
C GLY A 280 -17.44 -7.33 -8.30
N GLY A 281 -18.28 -8.27 -8.73
CA GLY A 281 -18.36 -8.70 -10.11
C GLY A 281 -18.40 -10.22 -10.23
N PRO A 282 -18.55 -10.75 -11.45
CA PRO A 282 -18.53 -12.19 -11.68
C PRO A 282 -17.22 -12.78 -11.17
N GLU A 283 -17.30 -13.99 -10.62
CA GLU A 283 -16.13 -14.79 -10.31
C GLU A 283 -15.24 -14.84 -11.56
N LEU A 284 -13.95 -14.52 -11.39
CA LEU A 284 -12.97 -14.81 -12.42
C LEU A 284 -12.88 -16.33 -12.50
N GLU A 285 -13.67 -16.93 -13.38
CA GLU A 285 -13.54 -18.34 -13.70
C GLU A 285 -12.09 -18.58 -14.13
N HIS A 286 -11.35 -19.33 -13.32
CA HIS A 286 -10.13 -19.93 -13.78
C HIS A 286 -10.50 -20.88 -14.93
N GLN A 287 -10.30 -20.45 -16.16
CA GLN A 287 -10.07 -21.39 -17.25
C GLN A 287 -8.72 -22.09 -16.97
N HIS A 288 -8.74 -23.02 -16.04
CA HIS A 288 -7.79 -24.11 -16.01
C HIS A 288 -8.16 -25.10 -17.12
N ASP A 289 -7.87 -24.70 -18.35
CA ASP A 289 -7.71 -25.60 -19.47
C ASP A 289 -6.47 -25.17 -20.23
N LEU A 290 -5.32 -25.74 -19.87
CA LEU A 290 -4.29 -26.34 -20.73
C LEU A 290 -3.01 -26.61 -19.92
#